data_2863a280030b445ed2bc777b2ea046ba
#
_entry.id   2863a280030b445ed2bc777b2ea046ba
#
_cell.length_a   1.000
_cell.length_b   1.000
_cell.length_c   1.000
_cell.angle_alpha   90.00
_cell.angle_beta   90.00
_cell.angle_gamma   90.00
#
_symmetry.space_group_name_H-M   'P 1'
#
loop_
_entity.id
_entity.type
_entity.pdbx_description
1 polymer ?
#
loop_
_entity_poly.entity_id
_entity_poly.type
_entity_poly.pdbx_seq_one_letter_code
_entity_poly.pdbx_strand_id
1 'polypeptide(L)'
;SDPLHLCKTLYKKFIHTYVTDQSLTEKTLLESMKNFCYIPLGSASESGGFIAYQFRKQAKIGIDRFFFPTENGSINGNVAIFIDDVTLSATQAKDPITDFVKNHSFDSVYLLTLISSSKAEQELLQNGIKTISCIEIDERNKCFSGQSILFHKFPDLLDPIKDFCTHYGSKVFRSYPLGYKDGQYLFGFFYNTPNNTLPIFWSNKNGWVPIFERKEKIKTDARIWRTFER
;
A
#
# COMPACT_ATOMS: atom_id res chain seq x y z
N SER A 1 -11.05 -7.45 -8.12
CA SER A 1 -11.27 -6.16 -8.82
C SER A 1 -10.05 -5.82 -9.64
N ASP A 2 -10.25 -5.35 -10.87
CA ASP A 2 -9.16 -4.91 -11.75
C ASP A 2 -8.48 -3.67 -11.14
N PRO A 3 -7.15 -3.66 -10.93
CA PRO A 3 -6.40 -2.51 -10.43
C PRO A 3 -6.61 -1.24 -11.27
N LEU A 4 -6.87 -1.37 -12.57
CA LEU A 4 -7.14 -0.24 -13.44
C LEU A 4 -8.44 0.47 -13.04
N HIS A 5 -9.49 -0.30 -12.75
CA HIS A 5 -10.75 0.25 -12.27
C HIS A 5 -10.59 0.91 -10.90
N LEU A 6 -9.81 0.30 -10.01
CA LEU A 6 -9.53 0.85 -8.69
C LEU A 6 -8.75 2.18 -8.78
N CYS A 7 -7.76 2.30 -9.66
CA CYS A 7 -7.03 3.55 -9.86
C CYS A 7 -7.95 4.70 -10.31
N LYS A 8 -8.88 4.42 -11.21
CA LYS A 8 -9.87 5.43 -11.64
C LYS A 8 -10.79 5.84 -10.50
N THR A 9 -11.24 4.88 -9.70
CA THR A 9 -12.07 5.12 -8.50
C THR A 9 -11.30 5.94 -7.46
N LEU A 10 -10.04 5.61 -7.22
CA LEU A 10 -9.17 6.29 -6.29
C LEU A 10 -8.99 7.77 -6.66
N TYR A 11 -8.74 8.04 -7.94
CA TYR A 11 -8.64 9.41 -8.43
C TYR A 11 -9.93 10.20 -8.20
N LYS A 12 -11.09 9.62 -8.53
CA LYS A 12 -12.37 10.27 -8.29
C LYS A 12 -12.62 10.57 -6.81
N LYS A 13 -12.33 9.60 -5.92
CA LYS A 13 -12.44 9.79 -4.47
C LYS A 13 -11.52 10.92 -4.00
N PHE A 14 -10.27 10.94 -4.48
CA PHE A 14 -9.31 11.98 -4.13
C PHE A 14 -9.82 13.38 -4.54
N ILE A 15 -10.21 13.56 -5.79
CA ILE A 15 -10.70 14.86 -6.27
C ILE A 15 -11.93 15.30 -5.49
N HIS A 16 -12.88 14.39 -5.24
CA HIS A 16 -14.07 14.71 -4.46
C HIS A 16 -13.72 15.15 -3.03
N THR A 17 -12.85 14.41 -2.36
CA THR A 17 -12.39 14.73 -1.00
C THR A 17 -11.65 16.07 -0.98
N TYR A 18 -10.73 16.29 -1.93
CA TYR A 18 -9.96 17.52 -2.02
C TYR A 18 -10.85 18.75 -2.25
N VAL A 19 -11.82 18.65 -3.17
CA VAL A 19 -12.80 19.73 -3.44
C VAL A 19 -13.62 20.07 -2.18
N THR A 20 -14.07 19.03 -1.47
CA THR A 20 -14.85 19.20 -0.25
C THR A 20 -14.03 19.84 0.87
N ASP A 21 -12.81 19.36 1.09
CA ASP A 21 -11.94 19.86 2.16
C ASP A 21 -11.54 21.33 1.94
N GLN A 22 -11.28 21.70 0.69
CA GLN A 22 -10.82 23.03 0.33
C GLN A 22 -11.99 23.97 -0.08
N SER A 23 -13.22 23.48 -0.06
CA SER A 23 -14.43 24.22 -0.47
C SER A 23 -14.28 24.86 -1.87
N LEU A 24 -13.75 24.09 -2.83
CA LEU A 24 -13.40 24.59 -4.16
C LEU A 24 -14.59 24.59 -5.12
N THR A 25 -14.56 25.55 -6.04
CA THR A 25 -15.36 25.53 -7.26
C THR A 25 -14.61 24.81 -8.38
N GLU A 26 -15.29 24.49 -9.49
CA GLU A 26 -14.63 23.89 -10.67
C GLU A 26 -13.43 24.71 -11.17
N LYS A 27 -13.59 26.02 -11.25
CA LYS A 27 -12.53 26.93 -11.70
C LYS A 27 -11.32 26.91 -10.76
N THR A 28 -11.55 27.01 -9.47
CA THR A 28 -10.45 26.99 -8.47
C THR A 28 -9.81 25.61 -8.36
N LEU A 29 -10.55 24.53 -8.59
CA LEU A 29 -9.99 23.19 -8.69
C LEU A 29 -8.96 23.09 -9.83
N LEU A 30 -9.30 23.55 -11.04
CA LEU A 30 -8.39 23.48 -12.18
C LEU A 30 -7.08 24.25 -11.91
N GLU A 31 -7.16 25.38 -11.23
CA GLU A 31 -5.95 26.12 -10.81
C GLU A 31 -5.16 25.35 -9.75
N SER A 32 -5.83 24.77 -8.75
CA SER A 32 -5.17 23.98 -7.70
C SER A 32 -4.49 22.74 -8.25
N MET A 33 -5.06 22.08 -9.26
CA MET A 33 -4.47 20.88 -9.87
C MET A 33 -3.10 21.17 -10.53
N LYS A 34 -2.79 22.41 -10.87
CA LYS A 34 -1.46 22.80 -11.35
C LYS A 34 -0.37 22.69 -10.27
N ASN A 35 -0.77 22.61 -9.00
CA ASN A 35 0.11 22.51 -7.84
C ASN A 35 0.20 21.08 -7.27
N PHE A 36 -0.41 20.10 -7.92
CA PHE A 36 -0.38 18.71 -7.50
C PHE A 36 0.96 18.05 -7.87
N CYS A 37 1.59 17.42 -6.87
CA CYS A 37 2.83 16.66 -7.01
C CYS A 37 2.55 15.20 -6.65
N TYR A 38 2.62 14.31 -7.63
CA TYR A 38 2.39 12.88 -7.42
C TYR A 38 3.70 12.15 -7.16
N ILE A 39 3.78 11.44 -6.05
CA ILE A 39 5.02 10.83 -5.57
C ILE A 39 4.77 9.33 -5.29
N PRO A 40 5.29 8.41 -6.11
CA PRO A 40 5.23 7.00 -5.81
C PRO A 40 5.98 6.67 -4.52
N LEU A 41 5.38 5.89 -3.62
CA LEU A 41 6.09 5.36 -2.46
C LEU A 41 6.93 4.14 -2.86
N GLY A 42 8.12 4.06 -2.27
CA GLY A 42 9.10 3.02 -2.59
C GLY A 42 9.92 3.31 -3.84
N SER A 43 10.66 2.32 -4.30
CA SER A 43 11.48 2.43 -5.51
C SER A 43 10.63 2.22 -6.78
N ALA A 44 11.16 2.64 -7.93
CA ALA A 44 10.50 2.47 -9.24
C ALA A 44 10.20 0.99 -9.59
N SER A 45 10.90 0.04 -8.97
CA SER A 45 10.72 -1.41 -9.15
C SER A 45 9.76 -2.05 -8.13
N GLU A 46 9.19 -1.26 -7.23
CA GLU A 46 8.24 -1.73 -6.21
C GLU A 46 6.78 -1.51 -6.64
N SER A 47 5.86 -2.06 -5.86
CA SER A 47 4.41 -1.99 -6.14
C SER A 47 3.88 -0.56 -6.26
N GLY A 48 4.39 0.37 -5.46
CA GLY A 48 4.02 1.78 -5.54
C GLY A 48 4.30 2.41 -6.91
N GLY A 49 5.46 2.08 -7.54
CA GLY A 49 5.78 2.51 -8.89
C GLY A 49 4.82 1.95 -9.94
N PHE A 50 4.46 0.66 -9.82
CA PHE A 50 3.47 0.03 -10.71
C PHE A 50 2.09 0.69 -10.59
N ILE A 51 1.60 0.90 -9.36
CA ILE A 51 0.30 1.54 -9.13
C ILE A 51 0.31 3.00 -9.58
N ALA A 52 1.38 3.75 -9.32
CA ALA A 52 1.51 5.13 -9.80
C ALA A 52 1.46 5.23 -11.33
N TYR A 53 2.10 4.28 -12.05
CA TYR A 53 1.99 4.21 -13.51
C TYR A 53 0.55 3.98 -13.96
N GLN A 54 -0.17 3.02 -13.36
CA GLN A 54 -1.56 2.73 -13.69
C GLN A 54 -2.47 3.91 -13.34
N PHE A 55 -2.29 4.51 -12.16
CA PHE A 55 -3.02 5.69 -11.71
C PHE A 55 -2.86 6.85 -12.70
N ARG A 56 -1.62 7.15 -13.09
CA ARG A 56 -1.31 8.20 -14.08
C ARG A 56 -2.08 8.00 -15.39
N LYS A 57 -2.07 6.75 -15.90
CA LYS A 57 -2.75 6.40 -17.16
C LYS A 57 -4.27 6.57 -17.05
N GLN A 58 -4.87 6.08 -15.97
CA GLN A 58 -6.32 6.13 -15.75
C GLN A 58 -6.82 7.55 -15.47
N ALA A 59 -6.05 8.35 -14.73
CA ALA A 59 -6.37 9.73 -14.41
C ALA A 59 -5.96 10.72 -15.53
N LYS A 60 -5.26 10.25 -16.57
CA LYS A 60 -4.73 11.07 -17.70
C LYS A 60 -3.85 12.24 -17.22
N ILE A 61 -3.00 11.98 -16.23
CA ILE A 61 -2.09 12.98 -15.66
C ILE A 61 -0.78 12.99 -16.46
N GLY A 62 -0.24 14.18 -16.72
CA GLY A 62 1.06 14.36 -17.37
C GLY A 62 2.20 13.77 -16.53
N ILE A 63 3.25 13.28 -17.20
CA ILE A 63 4.41 12.70 -16.51
C ILE A 63 5.21 13.75 -15.73
N ASP A 64 5.19 14.98 -16.18
CA ASP A 64 5.80 16.17 -15.58
C ASP A 64 5.26 16.48 -14.16
N ARG A 65 4.17 15.82 -13.75
CA ARG A 65 3.57 15.92 -12.42
C ARG A 65 4.01 14.81 -11.47
N PHE A 66 4.80 13.83 -11.95
CA PHE A 66 5.30 12.72 -11.14
C PHE A 66 6.75 12.97 -10.76
N PHE A 67 7.03 12.89 -9.46
CA PHE A 67 8.33 13.12 -8.86
C PHE A 67 8.78 11.87 -8.14
N PHE A 68 10.00 11.42 -8.40
CA PHE A 68 10.59 10.30 -7.68
C PHE A 68 11.50 10.81 -6.57
N PRO A 69 11.45 10.23 -5.35
CA PRO A 69 12.23 10.70 -4.20
C PRO A 69 13.75 10.74 -4.41
N THR A 70 14.26 10.02 -5.42
CA THR A 70 15.69 9.95 -5.78
C THR A 70 16.13 11.04 -6.76
N GLU A 71 15.22 11.83 -7.29
CA GLU A 71 15.53 12.89 -8.25
C GLU A 71 15.86 14.18 -7.51
N ASN A 72 17.06 14.73 -7.74
CA ASN A 72 17.52 16.02 -7.20
C ASN A 72 16.88 17.20 -7.97
N GLY A 73 15.56 17.20 -8.10
CA GLY A 73 14.81 18.27 -8.78
C GLY A 73 14.07 19.16 -7.80
N SER A 74 13.94 20.45 -8.14
CA SER A 74 13.02 21.33 -7.41
C SER A 74 11.58 20.90 -7.70
N ILE A 75 10.79 20.60 -6.66
CA ILE A 75 9.39 20.28 -6.78
C ILE A 75 8.59 21.58 -6.85
N ASN A 76 7.92 21.78 -7.96
CA ASN A 76 7.04 22.93 -8.17
C ASN A 76 5.60 22.53 -7.86
N GLY A 77 5.16 22.82 -6.65
CA GLY A 77 3.79 22.58 -6.19
C GLY A 77 3.73 22.51 -4.66
N ASN A 78 2.53 22.65 -4.15
CA ASN A 78 2.29 22.72 -2.71
C ASN A 78 1.32 21.65 -2.17
N VAL A 79 0.86 20.72 -3.02
CA VAL A 79 0.05 19.57 -2.61
C VAL A 79 0.79 18.28 -2.94
N ALA A 80 1.28 17.61 -1.91
CA ALA A 80 1.94 16.31 -2.06
C ALA A 80 0.92 15.17 -2.07
N ILE A 81 0.98 14.32 -3.10
CA ILE A 81 0.06 13.20 -3.28
C ILE A 81 0.91 11.94 -3.46
N PHE A 82 1.09 11.22 -2.35
CA PHE A 82 1.80 9.95 -2.37
C PHE A 82 0.90 8.83 -2.88
N ILE A 83 1.48 7.84 -3.58
CA ILE A 83 0.74 6.74 -4.18
C ILE A 83 1.38 5.41 -3.78
N ASP A 84 0.56 4.48 -3.26
CA ASP A 84 0.97 3.12 -2.92
C ASP A 84 -0.15 2.12 -3.27
N ASP A 85 0.14 0.81 -3.16
CA ASP A 85 -0.87 -0.23 -3.36
C ASP A 85 -1.64 -0.55 -2.08
N VAL A 86 -0.95 -0.62 -0.94
CA VAL A 86 -1.56 -1.06 0.31
C VAL A 86 -0.89 -0.43 1.54
N THR A 87 -1.72 0.06 2.45
CA THR A 87 -1.26 0.67 3.71
C THR A 87 -1.99 0.03 4.90
N LEU A 88 -1.45 -1.04 5.46
CA LEU A 88 -2.04 -1.80 6.58
C LEU A 88 -1.42 -1.44 7.93
N SER A 89 -0.21 -0.89 7.91
CA SER A 89 0.41 -0.27 9.08
C SER A 89 1.01 1.06 8.66
N ALA A 90 0.76 2.11 9.41
CA ALA A 90 1.24 3.45 9.09
C ALA A 90 2.77 3.55 8.94
N THR A 91 3.52 2.72 9.65
CA THR A 91 5.00 2.79 9.74
C THR A 91 5.70 2.76 8.37
N GLN A 92 5.20 1.96 7.42
CA GLN A 92 5.83 1.83 6.10
C GLN A 92 5.66 3.09 5.23
N ALA A 93 4.55 3.80 5.41
CA ALA A 93 4.24 5.01 4.66
C ALA A 93 4.70 6.27 5.40
N LYS A 94 4.52 6.32 6.73
CA LYS A 94 4.77 7.50 7.55
C LYS A 94 6.20 8.02 7.44
N ASP A 95 7.18 7.16 7.68
CA ASP A 95 8.57 7.58 7.76
C ASP A 95 9.08 8.12 6.41
N PRO A 96 8.91 7.43 5.27
CA PRO A 96 9.29 7.97 3.96
C PRO A 96 8.56 9.27 3.60
N ILE A 97 7.26 9.37 3.90
CA ILE A 97 6.49 10.59 3.62
C ILE A 97 7.00 11.74 4.48
N THR A 98 7.18 11.52 5.79
CA THR A 98 7.64 12.55 6.72
C THR A 98 9.03 13.04 6.34
N ASP A 99 9.95 12.15 6.00
CA ASP A 99 11.32 12.51 5.61
C ASP A 99 11.33 13.28 4.29
N PHE A 100 10.48 12.93 3.35
CA PHE A 100 10.35 13.67 2.10
C PHE A 100 9.78 15.07 2.33
N VAL A 101 8.71 15.20 3.12
CA VAL A 101 8.03 16.47 3.40
C VAL A 101 8.92 17.43 4.20
N LYS A 102 9.80 16.94 5.08
CA LYS A 102 10.76 17.80 5.82
C LYS A 102 11.66 18.63 4.90
N ASN A 103 11.96 18.12 3.73
CA ASN A 103 12.86 18.78 2.76
C ASN A 103 12.12 19.63 1.71
N HIS A 104 10.78 19.70 1.81
CA HIS A 104 9.93 20.39 0.85
C HIS A 104 8.78 21.09 1.59
N SER A 105 8.32 22.23 1.06
CA SER A 105 7.18 22.95 1.64
C SER A 105 5.89 22.54 0.95
N PHE A 106 5.01 21.81 1.65
CA PHE A 106 3.69 21.46 1.17
C PHE A 106 2.61 21.96 2.12
N ASP A 107 1.52 22.50 1.57
CA ASP A 107 0.35 22.94 2.34
C ASP A 107 -0.56 21.76 2.72
N SER A 108 -0.54 20.72 1.92
CA SER A 108 -1.36 19.53 2.13
C SER A 108 -0.64 18.26 1.68
N VAL A 109 -0.80 17.19 2.47
CA VAL A 109 -0.18 15.89 2.22
C VAL A 109 -1.24 14.79 2.19
N TYR A 110 -1.34 14.10 1.08
CA TYR A 110 -2.26 12.98 0.87
C TYR A 110 -1.50 11.68 0.59
N LEU A 111 -2.06 10.57 1.07
CA LEU A 111 -1.66 9.23 0.65
C LEU A 111 -2.84 8.57 -0.06
N LEU A 112 -2.65 8.20 -1.31
CA LEU A 112 -3.63 7.46 -2.10
C LEU A 112 -3.21 5.98 -2.17
N THR A 113 -4.08 5.08 -1.78
CA THR A 113 -3.80 3.64 -1.77
C THR A 113 -5.02 2.82 -2.21
N LEU A 114 -4.81 1.62 -2.74
CA LEU A 114 -5.94 0.77 -3.14
C LEU A 114 -6.64 0.18 -1.91
N ILE A 115 -5.86 -0.21 -0.89
CA ILE A 115 -6.37 -0.78 0.35
C ILE A 115 -5.65 -0.12 1.53
N SER A 116 -6.40 0.30 2.54
CA SER A 116 -5.87 0.77 3.81
C SER A 116 -6.56 0.10 4.99
N SER A 117 -5.92 0.12 6.15
CA SER A 117 -6.61 -0.19 7.39
C SER A 117 -7.03 1.08 8.12
N SER A 118 -8.21 1.06 8.75
CA SER A 118 -8.71 2.17 9.58
C SER A 118 -7.68 2.64 10.60
N LYS A 119 -6.95 1.69 11.20
CA LYS A 119 -5.88 1.99 12.16
C LYS A 119 -4.73 2.77 11.52
N ALA A 120 -4.29 2.35 10.33
CA ALA A 120 -3.22 3.04 9.62
C ALA A 120 -3.65 4.45 9.19
N GLU A 121 -4.89 4.61 8.71
CA GLU A 121 -5.44 5.92 8.34
C GLU A 121 -5.47 6.89 9.52
N GLN A 122 -5.92 6.42 10.69
CA GLN A 122 -5.94 7.24 11.93
C GLN A 122 -4.54 7.67 12.37
N GLU A 123 -3.57 6.74 12.36
CA GLU A 123 -2.18 7.06 12.73
C GLU A 123 -1.54 8.04 11.73
N LEU A 124 -1.78 7.88 10.44
CA LEU A 124 -1.28 8.79 9.40
C LEU A 124 -1.90 10.19 9.54
N LEU A 125 -3.20 10.27 9.81
CA LEU A 125 -3.90 11.54 10.00
C LEU A 125 -3.34 12.32 11.20
N GLN A 126 -2.98 11.65 12.30
CA GLN A 126 -2.32 12.28 13.45
C GLN A 126 -0.95 12.88 13.09
N ASN A 127 -0.35 12.44 11.99
CA ASN A 127 0.91 12.96 11.46
C ASN A 127 0.71 13.92 10.27
N GLY A 128 -0.52 14.43 10.06
CA GLY A 128 -0.84 15.39 9.00
C GLY A 128 -0.94 14.77 7.60
N ILE A 129 -0.99 13.44 7.49
CA ILE A 129 -1.10 12.71 6.23
C ILE A 129 -2.53 12.21 6.07
N LYS A 130 -3.30 12.79 5.16
CA LYS A 130 -4.67 12.34 4.88
C LYS A 130 -4.67 11.18 3.91
N THR A 131 -5.12 10.02 4.37
CA THR A 131 -5.21 8.81 3.53
C THR A 131 -6.55 8.74 2.83
N ILE A 132 -6.52 8.35 1.54
CA ILE A 132 -7.71 8.06 0.74
C ILE A 132 -7.51 6.70 0.09
N SER A 133 -8.44 5.79 0.35
CA SER A 133 -8.36 4.42 -0.17
C SER A 133 -9.61 4.02 -0.96
N CYS A 134 -9.46 3.03 -1.83
CA CYS A 134 -10.61 2.41 -2.48
C CYS A 134 -11.36 1.49 -1.52
N ILE A 135 -10.62 0.75 -0.73
CA ILE A 135 -11.13 -0.27 0.21
C ILE A 135 -10.50 0.00 1.57
N GLU A 136 -11.33 0.27 2.54
CA GLU A 136 -10.93 0.34 3.95
C GLU A 136 -11.22 -1.01 4.61
N ILE A 137 -10.24 -1.52 5.37
CA ILE A 137 -10.36 -2.76 6.14
C ILE A 137 -10.09 -2.51 7.62
N ASP A 138 -10.70 -3.33 8.47
CA ASP A 138 -10.63 -3.22 9.92
C ASP A 138 -10.45 -4.60 10.60
N GLU A 139 -10.70 -4.67 11.90
CA GLU A 139 -10.57 -5.90 12.67
C GLU A 139 -11.48 -7.03 12.16
N ARG A 140 -12.61 -6.73 11.50
CA ARG A 140 -13.52 -7.74 10.93
C ARG A 140 -12.89 -8.49 9.75
N ASN A 141 -11.91 -7.87 9.08
CA ASN A 141 -11.21 -8.44 7.95
C ASN A 141 -9.97 -9.27 8.34
N LYS A 142 -9.59 -9.26 9.63
CA LYS A 142 -8.55 -10.14 10.15
C LYS A 142 -9.10 -11.55 10.37
N CYS A 143 -8.33 -12.57 10.00
CA CYS A 143 -8.75 -13.95 10.11
C CYS A 143 -9.15 -14.36 11.53
N PHE A 144 -8.35 -13.99 12.52
CA PHE A 144 -8.47 -14.50 13.89
C PHE A 144 -8.78 -13.41 14.93
N SER A 145 -9.33 -12.28 14.51
CA SER A 145 -9.85 -11.31 15.47
C SER A 145 -11.17 -11.80 16.06
N GLY A 146 -11.51 -11.32 17.25
CA GLY A 146 -12.82 -11.62 17.85
C GLY A 146 -14.03 -11.10 17.06
N GLN A 147 -13.78 -10.25 16.05
CA GLN A 147 -14.80 -9.69 15.14
C GLN A 147 -14.73 -10.30 13.74
N SER A 148 -13.93 -11.35 13.54
CA SER A 148 -13.69 -11.93 12.22
C SER A 148 -14.98 -12.36 11.51
N ILE A 149 -15.17 -11.88 10.30
CA ILE A 149 -16.30 -12.31 9.45
C ILE A 149 -16.17 -13.76 8.97
N LEU A 150 -14.94 -14.31 8.96
CA LEU A 150 -14.69 -15.67 8.45
C LEU A 150 -15.23 -16.74 9.37
N PHE A 151 -15.11 -16.54 10.70
CA PHE A 151 -15.51 -17.55 11.69
C PHE A 151 -16.86 -17.24 12.35
N HIS A 152 -17.57 -16.22 11.88
CA HIS A 152 -18.89 -15.86 12.45
C HIS A 152 -19.88 -17.04 12.47
N LYS A 153 -19.86 -17.89 11.44
CA LYS A 153 -20.73 -19.07 11.35
C LYS A 153 -20.15 -20.32 12.00
N PHE A 154 -18.86 -20.34 12.27
CA PHE A 154 -18.13 -21.51 12.77
C PHE A 154 -17.12 -21.09 13.85
N PRO A 155 -17.59 -20.52 14.98
CA PRO A 155 -16.69 -19.95 15.99
C PRO A 155 -15.74 -21.00 16.59
N ASP A 156 -16.16 -22.25 16.71
CA ASP A 156 -15.36 -23.34 17.26
C ASP A 156 -14.12 -23.69 16.40
N LEU A 157 -14.11 -23.28 15.13
CA LEU A 157 -12.98 -23.50 14.23
C LEU A 157 -11.91 -22.41 14.33
N LEU A 158 -12.20 -21.28 14.98
CA LEU A 158 -11.28 -20.13 15.02
C LEU A 158 -9.95 -20.54 15.69
N ASP A 159 -9.99 -21.03 16.91
CA ASP A 159 -8.77 -21.34 17.67
C ASP A 159 -7.97 -22.51 17.05
N PRO A 160 -8.57 -23.66 16.66
CA PRO A 160 -7.83 -24.72 15.97
C PRO A 160 -7.14 -24.27 14.69
N ILE A 161 -7.82 -23.44 13.87
CA ILE A 161 -7.23 -22.94 12.61
C ILE A 161 -6.16 -21.88 12.90
N LYS A 162 -6.35 -21.03 13.90
CA LYS A 162 -5.33 -20.07 14.35
C LYS A 162 -4.07 -20.77 14.80
N ASP A 163 -4.20 -21.82 15.62
CA ASP A 163 -3.07 -22.62 16.11
C ASP A 163 -2.33 -23.30 14.95
N PHE A 164 -3.06 -23.87 14.00
CA PHE A 164 -2.48 -24.42 12.77
C PHE A 164 -1.69 -23.37 12.00
N CYS A 165 -2.29 -22.20 11.74
CA CYS A 165 -1.64 -21.10 11.02
C CYS A 165 -0.44 -20.55 11.78
N THR A 166 -0.48 -20.49 13.10
CA THR A 166 0.63 -20.06 13.95
C THR A 166 1.78 -21.06 13.89
N HIS A 167 1.46 -22.34 14.01
CA HIS A 167 2.46 -23.42 13.99
C HIS A 167 3.22 -23.45 12.65
N TYR A 168 2.51 -23.50 11.52
CA TYR A 168 3.14 -23.55 10.20
C TYR A 168 3.69 -22.19 9.77
N GLY A 169 3.03 -21.11 10.13
CA GLY A 169 3.52 -19.75 9.91
C GLY A 169 4.88 -19.50 10.58
N SER A 170 5.08 -20.02 11.79
CA SER A 170 6.37 -19.91 12.50
C SER A 170 7.53 -20.62 11.79
N LYS A 171 7.25 -21.66 11.00
CA LYS A 171 8.26 -22.38 10.20
C LYS A 171 8.71 -21.57 8.97
N VAL A 172 7.83 -20.74 8.43
CA VAL A 172 8.09 -20.00 7.18
C VAL A 172 8.34 -18.50 7.40
N PHE A 173 7.82 -17.93 8.48
CA PHE A 173 8.04 -16.53 8.87
C PHE A 173 8.04 -16.37 10.39
N ARG A 174 9.12 -16.82 11.02
CA ARG A 174 9.23 -17.00 12.48
C ARG A 174 8.87 -15.75 13.29
N SER A 175 9.28 -14.57 12.87
CA SER A 175 9.05 -13.32 13.60
C SER A 175 7.58 -12.87 13.59
N TYR A 176 6.81 -13.30 12.58
CA TYR A 176 5.41 -12.88 12.40
C TYR A 176 4.59 -14.04 11.81
N PRO A 177 4.27 -15.07 12.60
CA PRO A 177 3.60 -16.30 12.13
C PRO A 177 2.23 -16.04 11.49
N LEU A 178 1.55 -15.00 11.91
CA LEU A 178 0.22 -14.60 11.42
C LEU A 178 0.27 -13.35 10.50
N GLY A 179 1.44 -13.05 9.91
CA GLY A 179 1.65 -11.89 9.06
C GLY A 179 2.31 -10.71 9.79
N TYR A 180 2.97 -9.85 9.03
CA TYR A 180 3.71 -8.72 9.59
C TYR A 180 2.83 -7.87 10.52
N LYS A 181 3.34 -7.57 11.72
CA LYS A 181 2.62 -6.86 12.79
C LYS A 181 1.26 -7.50 13.13
N ASP A 182 1.18 -8.82 13.09
CA ASP A 182 -0.04 -9.57 13.37
C ASP A 182 -1.22 -9.16 12.47
N GLY A 183 -0.91 -9.02 11.17
CA GLY A 183 -1.86 -8.54 10.17
C GLY A 183 -3.04 -9.48 9.97
N GLN A 184 -2.81 -10.80 9.94
CA GLN A 184 -3.83 -11.85 9.84
C GLN A 184 -4.74 -11.74 8.61
N TYR A 185 -4.28 -11.10 7.53
CA TYR A 185 -5.11 -10.90 6.34
C TYR A 185 -5.03 -12.09 5.38
N LEU A 186 -6.07 -12.20 4.53
CA LEU A 186 -6.21 -13.19 3.46
C LEU A 186 -6.43 -12.54 2.12
N PHE A 187 -5.51 -11.69 1.69
CA PHE A 187 -5.56 -11.15 0.34
C PHE A 187 -4.18 -11.02 -0.29
N GLY A 188 -4.15 -11.02 -1.61
CA GLY A 188 -2.98 -10.75 -2.41
C GLY A 188 -3.39 -10.07 -3.70
N PHE A 189 -2.46 -9.34 -4.27
CA PHE A 189 -2.61 -8.80 -5.62
C PHE A 189 -2.00 -9.80 -6.62
N PHE A 190 -2.46 -9.76 -7.87
CA PHE A 190 -1.93 -10.65 -8.91
C PHE A 190 -0.43 -10.43 -9.18
N TYR A 191 0.11 -9.27 -8.83
CA TYR A 191 1.52 -8.92 -9.00
C TYR A 191 2.35 -9.12 -7.72
N ASN A 192 1.74 -9.13 -6.54
CA ASN A 192 2.44 -9.31 -5.26
C ASN A 192 1.47 -9.61 -4.12
N THR A 193 1.96 -10.25 -3.06
CA THR A 193 1.20 -10.48 -1.82
C THR A 193 1.78 -9.65 -0.67
N PRO A 194 0.99 -8.83 0.04
CA PRO A 194 1.46 -8.08 1.20
C PRO A 194 1.96 -9.01 2.32
N ASN A 195 3.02 -8.60 3.03
CA ASN A 195 3.57 -9.39 4.13
C ASN A 195 2.68 -9.44 5.38
N ASN A 196 1.62 -8.63 5.44
CA ASN A 196 0.58 -8.67 6.46
C ASN A 196 -0.42 -9.82 6.23
N THR A 197 -0.43 -10.44 5.05
CA THR A 197 -1.17 -11.67 4.77
C THR A 197 -0.51 -12.85 5.49
N LEU A 198 -1.31 -13.84 5.87
CA LEU A 198 -0.82 -15.05 6.55
C LEU A 198 0.33 -15.71 5.77
N PRO A 199 1.50 -15.93 6.39
CA PRO A 199 2.72 -16.37 5.67
C PRO A 199 2.59 -17.71 4.98
N ILE A 200 1.74 -18.61 5.47
CA ILE A 200 1.48 -19.90 4.86
C ILE A 200 0.89 -19.80 3.44
N PHE A 201 0.35 -18.64 3.05
CA PHE A 201 -0.20 -18.43 1.72
C PHE A 201 0.83 -17.90 0.72
N TRP A 202 1.91 -17.23 1.18
CA TRP A 202 2.82 -16.53 0.27
C TRP A 202 4.29 -16.89 0.39
N SER A 203 4.72 -17.53 1.50
CA SER A 203 6.14 -17.85 1.72
C SER A 203 6.52 -19.15 1.02
N ASN A 204 7.68 -19.16 0.35
CA ASN A 204 8.29 -20.33 -0.28
C ASN A 204 9.46 -20.92 0.52
N LYS A 205 9.64 -20.48 1.79
CA LYS A 205 10.76 -20.90 2.64
C LYS A 205 10.57 -22.31 3.16
N ASN A 206 11.70 -22.98 3.45
CA ASN A 206 11.75 -24.30 4.07
C ASN A 206 10.95 -25.38 3.32
N GLY A 207 10.89 -25.31 1.97
CA GLY A 207 10.17 -26.27 1.15
C GLY A 207 8.65 -26.11 1.14
N TRP A 208 8.14 -25.02 1.71
CA TRP A 208 6.71 -24.72 1.67
C TRP A 208 6.30 -24.24 0.26
N VAL A 209 5.18 -24.75 -0.25
CA VAL A 209 4.64 -24.36 -1.55
C VAL A 209 3.51 -23.34 -1.34
N PRO A 210 3.71 -22.06 -1.70
CA PRO A 210 2.72 -21.03 -1.50
C PRO A 210 1.58 -21.10 -2.55
N ILE A 211 0.39 -20.63 -2.16
CA ILE A 211 -0.74 -20.44 -3.08
C ILE A 211 -0.56 -19.13 -3.87
N PHE A 212 -0.08 -18.09 -3.19
CA PHE A 212 0.16 -16.75 -3.75
C PHE A 212 1.58 -16.31 -3.39
N GLU A 213 2.55 -16.70 -4.19
CA GLU A 213 3.95 -16.42 -3.88
C GLU A 213 4.21 -14.91 -3.78
N ARG A 214 4.85 -14.51 -2.66
CA ARG A 214 5.38 -13.16 -2.52
C ARG A 214 6.74 -13.09 -3.20
N LYS A 215 6.86 -12.21 -4.19
CA LYS A 215 8.17 -11.91 -4.80
C LYS A 215 9.01 -11.12 -3.81
N GLU A 216 10.03 -11.76 -3.24
CA GLU A 216 10.99 -11.09 -2.36
C GLU A 216 11.82 -10.08 -3.18
N LYS A 217 12.29 -9.02 -2.49
CA LYS A 217 13.28 -8.11 -3.06
C LYS A 217 14.55 -8.93 -3.34
N ILE A 218 14.85 -9.16 -4.60
CA ILE A 218 16.08 -9.84 -5.00
C ILE A 218 17.24 -8.87 -4.67
N LYS A 219 18.02 -9.20 -3.64
CA LYS A 219 19.32 -8.54 -3.47
C LYS A 219 20.19 -8.96 -4.65
N THR A 220 20.70 -8.00 -5.40
CA THR A 220 21.61 -8.27 -6.52
C THR A 220 22.78 -9.12 -6.01
N ASP A 221 22.75 -10.41 -6.32
CA ASP A 221 23.88 -11.30 -6.07
C ASP A 221 24.70 -11.33 -7.36
N ALA A 222 25.95 -10.91 -7.28
CA ALA A 222 26.88 -10.94 -8.43
C ALA A 222 27.03 -12.34 -9.07
N ARG A 223 26.55 -13.40 -8.39
CA ARG A 223 26.52 -14.77 -8.92
C ARG A 223 25.42 -15.01 -9.95
N ILE A 224 24.38 -14.15 -10.02
CA ILE A 224 23.26 -14.30 -10.98
C ILE A 224 23.76 -14.19 -12.44
N TRP A 225 24.79 -13.36 -12.72
CA TRP A 225 25.35 -13.20 -14.05
C TRP A 225 25.95 -14.50 -14.61
N ARG A 226 26.45 -15.40 -13.76
CA ARG A 226 27.01 -16.68 -14.18
C ARG A 226 25.99 -17.71 -14.67
N THR A 227 24.70 -17.50 -14.44
CA THR A 227 23.61 -18.39 -14.89
C THR A 227 23.15 -18.08 -16.30
N PHE A 228 23.51 -16.94 -16.86
CA PHE A 228 23.18 -16.55 -18.25
C PHE A 228 24.27 -16.84 -19.25
N GLU A 229 25.43 -17.35 -18.81
CA GLU A 229 26.58 -17.72 -19.68
C GLU A 229 26.61 -19.22 -20.04
N ARG A 230 25.48 -19.95 -19.90
CA ARG A 230 25.37 -21.36 -20.30
C ARG A 230 24.32 -21.58 -21.35
#